data_064d99ea97ab517a810a3707d9628701
#
_entry.id   064d99ea97ab517a810a3707d9628701
#
_cell.length_a   1.000
_cell.length_b   1.000
_cell.length_c   1.000
_cell.angle_alpha   90.00
_cell.angle_beta   90.00
_cell.angle_gamma   90.00
#
_symmetry.space_group_name_H-M   'P 1'
#
loop_
_entity.id
_entity.type
_entity.pdbx_description
1 polymer ?
#
loop_
_entity_poly.entity_id
_entity_poly.type
_entity_poly.pdbx_seq_one_letter_code
_entity_poly.pdbx_strand_id
1 'polypeptide(L)'
;TSAQALAQAGLRPEGDLADEVGVLIGTGIGGLSSLDEAARVMRAEGPDRVTPMTAVNMLPDMASGQVAIQFGLRGVNFCVVSACATGTNAVGEAAEIIKRGDAVAMVVGGTEAPVTPLALAAFHRTGSLSTRNDDPAHASRPFDRDRDGFVVGEGAGGLVLERLDFALERGATPLAEVVGYGNAADAFHVSAPEPEGRGAARSMLRAMAKAGRMSHDDFPSRSRRSGRALCVENVGWHYKAADAQADA
;
A
#
# COMPACT_ATOMS: atom_id res chain seq x y z
N THR A 1 -0.70 -10.00 9.71
CA THR A 1 -1.54 -10.01 8.49
C THR A 1 -1.10 -11.08 7.51
N SER A 2 0.20 -11.19 7.10
CA SER A 2 0.67 -12.19 6.11
C SER A 2 0.37 -13.64 6.52
N ALA A 3 0.58 -14.00 7.81
CA ALA A 3 0.21 -15.31 8.34
C ALA A 3 -1.30 -15.60 8.20
N GLN A 4 -2.13 -14.60 8.50
CA GLN A 4 -3.59 -14.71 8.36
C GLN A 4 -4.00 -14.87 6.90
N ALA A 5 -3.39 -14.09 5.99
CA ALA A 5 -3.68 -14.18 4.56
C ALA A 5 -3.30 -15.56 3.98
N LEU A 6 -2.10 -16.07 4.31
CA LEU A 6 -1.67 -17.41 3.92
C LEU A 6 -2.57 -18.52 4.48
N ALA A 7 -2.94 -18.41 5.77
CA ALA A 7 -3.86 -19.36 6.40
C ALA A 7 -5.26 -19.32 5.76
N GLN A 8 -5.81 -18.14 5.48
CA GLN A 8 -7.11 -17.97 4.82
C GLN A 8 -7.08 -18.51 3.38
N ALA A 9 -5.98 -18.28 2.65
CA ALA A 9 -5.80 -18.83 1.32
C ALA A 9 -5.60 -20.35 1.32
N GLY A 10 -5.26 -20.96 2.47
CA GLY A 10 -4.86 -22.36 2.55
C GLY A 10 -3.59 -22.65 1.77
N LEU A 11 -2.74 -21.64 1.55
CA LEU A 11 -1.50 -21.76 0.79
C LEU A 11 -0.33 -22.06 1.76
N ARG A 12 0.36 -23.17 1.51
CA ARG A 12 1.56 -23.59 2.25
C ARG A 12 2.71 -23.75 1.27
N PRO A 13 3.51 -22.70 1.06
CA PRO A 13 4.63 -22.74 0.12
C PRO A 13 5.80 -23.53 0.73
N GLU A 14 5.93 -24.78 0.34
CA GLU A 14 7.00 -25.67 0.77
C GLU A 14 7.73 -26.28 -0.46
N GLY A 15 8.96 -26.73 -0.27
CA GLY A 15 9.76 -27.32 -1.35
C GLY A 15 9.95 -26.34 -2.52
N ASP A 16 9.76 -26.84 -3.73
CA ASP A 16 9.92 -26.08 -4.98
C ASP A 16 8.87 -24.97 -5.12
N LEU A 17 7.68 -25.13 -4.53
CA LEU A 17 6.65 -24.10 -4.56
C LEU A 17 7.12 -22.80 -3.86
N ALA A 18 7.99 -22.90 -2.86
CA ALA A 18 8.50 -21.72 -2.17
C ALA A 18 9.37 -20.83 -3.08
N ASP A 19 9.95 -21.36 -4.15
CA ASP A 19 10.72 -20.63 -5.14
C ASP A 19 9.82 -19.82 -6.10
N GLU A 20 8.58 -20.28 -6.26
CA GLU A 20 7.57 -19.68 -7.14
C GLU A 20 6.63 -18.69 -6.42
N VAL A 21 6.76 -18.54 -5.08
CA VAL A 21 5.95 -17.63 -4.28
C VAL A 21 6.76 -16.43 -3.85
N GLY A 22 6.36 -15.25 -4.34
CA GLY A 22 7.01 -13.99 -4.04
C GLY A 22 6.34 -13.20 -2.92
N VAL A 23 7.00 -12.11 -2.50
CA VAL A 23 6.51 -11.16 -1.49
C VAL A 23 6.69 -9.73 -1.97
N LEU A 24 5.63 -8.93 -1.87
CA LEU A 24 5.68 -7.52 -2.18
C LEU A 24 4.84 -6.73 -1.18
N ILE A 25 5.46 -6.31 -0.09
CA ILE A 25 4.84 -5.47 0.95
C ILE A 25 5.39 -4.05 0.81
N GLY A 26 4.53 -3.12 0.45
CA GLY A 26 4.91 -1.72 0.31
C GLY A 26 4.79 -0.95 1.63
N THR A 27 5.62 0.07 1.78
CA THR A 27 5.53 1.06 2.87
C THR A 27 5.89 2.43 2.32
N GLY A 28 5.24 3.48 2.80
CA GLY A 28 5.47 4.84 2.30
C GLY A 28 6.77 5.45 2.82
N ILE A 29 7.17 5.12 4.03
CA ILE A 29 8.34 5.70 4.70
C ILE A 29 9.36 4.62 5.09
N GLY A 30 8.90 3.44 5.48
CA GLY A 30 9.77 2.36 5.99
C GLY A 30 10.04 2.49 7.48
N GLY A 31 11.27 2.16 7.90
CA GLY A 31 11.65 2.08 9.30
C GLY A 31 11.90 3.42 10.00
N LEU A 32 10.95 4.35 9.91
CA LEU A 32 11.08 5.70 10.46
C LEU A 32 11.37 5.70 11.96
N SER A 33 10.69 4.86 12.74
CA SER A 33 10.91 4.75 14.19
C SER A 33 12.34 4.32 14.53
N SER A 34 12.89 3.37 13.77
CA SER A 34 14.28 2.92 13.92
C SER A 34 15.28 4.02 13.58
N LEU A 35 14.98 4.80 12.53
CA LEU A 35 15.83 5.90 12.10
C LEU A 35 15.79 7.07 13.10
N ASP A 36 14.62 7.44 13.62
CA ASP A 36 14.43 8.51 14.59
C ASP A 36 15.15 8.17 15.91
N GLU A 37 15.00 6.94 16.40
CA GLU A 37 15.69 6.46 17.60
C GLU A 37 17.22 6.41 17.40
N ALA A 38 17.68 5.89 16.26
CA ALA A 38 19.12 5.86 15.98
C ALA A 38 19.72 7.26 15.89
N ALA A 39 19.01 8.22 15.31
CA ALA A 39 19.43 9.62 15.27
C ALA A 39 19.47 10.26 16.67
N ARG A 40 18.54 9.90 17.55
CA ARG A 40 18.55 10.32 18.96
C ARG A 40 19.76 9.75 19.70
N VAL A 41 20.00 8.44 19.59
CA VAL A 41 21.15 7.76 20.23
C VAL A 41 22.48 8.34 19.74
N MET A 42 22.62 8.49 18.42
CA MET A 42 23.84 9.05 17.82
C MET A 42 24.16 10.44 18.38
N ARG A 43 23.16 11.31 18.55
CA ARG A 43 23.37 12.67 19.10
C ARG A 43 23.66 12.68 20.60
N ALA A 44 23.04 11.79 21.36
CA ALA A 44 23.17 11.76 22.83
C ALA A 44 24.37 10.96 23.32
N GLU A 45 24.74 9.89 22.64
CA GLU A 45 25.64 8.86 23.13
C GLU A 45 26.81 8.55 22.17
N GLY A 46 26.78 9.12 20.96
CA GLY A 46 27.81 8.94 19.95
C GLY A 46 27.56 7.77 18.99
N PRO A 47 28.35 7.69 17.91
CA PRO A 47 28.09 6.73 16.80
C PRO A 47 28.26 5.27 17.22
N ASP A 48 29.13 4.97 18.17
CA ASP A 48 29.39 3.59 18.61
C ASP A 48 28.24 2.96 19.40
N ARG A 49 27.24 3.75 19.78
CA ARG A 49 26.02 3.29 20.47
C ARG A 49 24.86 3.02 19.55
N VAL A 50 24.95 3.40 18.27
CA VAL A 50 23.91 3.09 17.27
C VAL A 50 23.94 1.60 16.98
N THR A 51 22.78 0.95 17.06
CA THR A 51 22.67 -0.48 16.75
C THR A 51 22.94 -0.77 15.28
N PRO A 52 23.73 -1.81 14.94
CA PRO A 52 23.95 -2.22 13.55
C PRO A 52 22.65 -2.58 12.81
N MET A 53 21.62 -3.01 13.54
CA MET A 53 20.32 -3.33 12.98
C MET A 53 19.59 -2.12 12.38
N THR A 54 19.99 -0.90 12.75
CA THR A 54 19.43 0.32 12.15
C THR A 54 19.57 0.32 10.62
N ALA A 55 20.75 -0.09 10.12
CA ALA A 55 21.03 -0.13 8.68
C ALA A 55 20.07 -1.05 7.90
N VAL A 56 19.56 -2.08 8.55
CA VAL A 56 18.57 -3.02 7.99
C VAL A 56 17.15 -2.52 8.23
N ASN A 57 16.84 -2.17 9.48
CA ASN A 57 15.49 -1.82 9.89
C ASN A 57 14.94 -0.52 9.28
N MET A 58 15.82 0.37 8.79
CA MET A 58 15.39 1.61 8.13
C MET A 58 14.94 1.40 6.69
N LEU A 59 15.23 0.25 6.08
CA LEU A 59 14.94 0.00 4.66
C LEU A 59 13.47 -0.34 4.42
N PRO A 60 12.81 0.26 3.40
CA PRO A 60 11.41 -0.02 3.09
C PRO A 60 11.14 -1.47 2.68
N ASP A 61 12.09 -2.17 2.05
CA ASP A 61 11.95 -3.55 1.59
C ASP A 61 12.00 -4.59 2.69
N MET A 62 12.40 -4.19 3.91
CA MET A 62 12.49 -5.11 5.05
C MET A 62 11.16 -5.74 5.46
N ALA A 63 10.02 -5.09 5.20
CA ALA A 63 8.72 -5.71 5.42
C ALA A 63 8.55 -6.96 4.53
N SER A 64 8.92 -6.85 3.26
CA SER A 64 8.92 -7.99 2.32
C SER A 64 9.96 -9.03 2.71
N GLY A 65 11.18 -8.61 3.05
CA GLY A 65 12.27 -9.48 3.48
C GLY A 65 11.94 -10.30 4.72
N GLN A 66 11.36 -9.68 5.75
CA GLN A 66 10.96 -10.39 6.98
C GLN A 66 9.84 -11.41 6.75
N VAL A 67 8.87 -11.09 5.90
CA VAL A 67 7.81 -12.03 5.50
C VAL A 67 8.42 -13.21 4.74
N ALA A 68 9.34 -12.95 3.82
CA ALA A 68 10.03 -14.00 3.07
C ALA A 68 10.82 -14.94 3.98
N ILE A 69 11.58 -14.39 4.93
CA ILE A 69 12.35 -15.17 5.92
C ILE A 69 11.41 -16.02 6.79
N GLN A 70 10.34 -15.41 7.31
CA GLN A 70 9.42 -16.06 8.25
C GLN A 70 8.70 -17.26 7.62
N PHE A 71 8.36 -17.19 6.33
CA PHE A 71 7.59 -18.24 5.63
C PHE A 71 8.42 -19.04 4.63
N GLY A 72 9.73 -18.77 4.54
CA GLY A 72 10.63 -19.49 3.62
C GLY A 72 10.36 -19.22 2.15
N LEU A 73 9.80 -18.05 1.79
CA LEU A 73 9.44 -17.68 0.43
C LEU A 73 10.67 -17.18 -0.32
N ARG A 74 10.97 -17.77 -1.47
CA ARG A 74 12.20 -17.55 -2.23
C ARG A 74 11.96 -17.00 -3.64
N GLY A 75 10.70 -16.71 -4.00
CA GLY A 75 10.35 -16.05 -5.26
C GLY A 75 10.68 -14.56 -5.26
N VAL A 76 10.07 -13.81 -6.17
CA VAL A 76 10.28 -12.37 -6.35
C VAL A 76 10.08 -11.61 -5.03
N ASN A 77 11.07 -10.78 -4.63
CA ASN A 77 11.01 -10.03 -3.38
C ASN A 77 11.55 -8.61 -3.55
N PHE A 78 10.72 -7.61 -3.32
CA PHE A 78 11.08 -6.19 -3.29
C PHE A 78 9.96 -5.35 -2.65
N CYS A 79 10.14 -4.03 -2.60
CA CYS A 79 9.16 -3.07 -2.12
C CYS A 79 8.86 -2.04 -3.20
N VAL A 80 7.62 -1.59 -3.29
CA VAL A 80 7.23 -0.38 -4.00
C VAL A 80 6.98 0.74 -2.99
N VAL A 81 7.31 1.97 -3.38
CA VAL A 81 7.09 3.17 -2.57
C VAL A 81 6.44 4.24 -3.44
N SER A 82 5.22 4.61 -3.11
CA SER A 82 4.45 5.67 -3.78
C SER A 82 3.51 6.38 -2.81
N ALA A 83 4.06 6.70 -1.61
CA ALA A 83 3.33 7.35 -0.53
C ALA A 83 1.99 6.64 -0.23
N CYS A 84 0.85 7.36 -0.19
CA CYS A 84 -0.47 6.79 0.11
C CYS A 84 -0.96 5.73 -0.89
N ALA A 85 -0.43 5.73 -2.12
CA ALA A 85 -0.79 4.77 -3.18
C ALA A 85 -0.02 3.44 -3.09
N THR A 86 0.95 3.34 -2.19
CA THR A 86 1.90 2.21 -2.09
C THR A 86 1.20 0.85 -2.02
N GLY A 87 0.21 0.69 -1.14
CA GLY A 87 -0.51 -0.58 -1.00
C GLY A 87 -1.25 -0.99 -2.27
N THR A 88 -1.87 -0.04 -2.97
CA THR A 88 -2.51 -0.26 -4.26
C THR A 88 -1.50 -0.65 -5.35
N ASN A 89 -0.35 0.04 -5.39
CA ASN A 89 0.71 -0.30 -6.32
C ASN A 89 1.29 -1.69 -6.04
N ALA A 90 1.46 -2.07 -4.77
CA ALA A 90 1.93 -3.40 -4.41
C ALA A 90 1.01 -4.50 -4.98
N VAL A 91 -0.31 -4.35 -4.82
CA VAL A 91 -1.29 -5.30 -5.38
C VAL A 91 -1.24 -5.32 -6.91
N GLY A 92 -1.18 -4.13 -7.54
CA GLY A 92 -1.15 -4.02 -8.99
C GLY A 92 0.12 -4.60 -9.62
N GLU A 93 1.29 -4.27 -9.08
CA GLU A 93 2.57 -4.79 -9.57
C GLU A 93 2.68 -6.32 -9.36
N ALA A 94 2.22 -6.83 -8.23
CA ALA A 94 2.18 -8.27 -7.99
C ALA A 94 1.26 -9.01 -8.98
N ALA A 95 0.11 -8.43 -9.33
CA ALA A 95 -0.74 -8.99 -10.38
C ALA A 95 -0.05 -9.01 -11.75
N GLU A 96 0.71 -7.98 -12.10
CA GLU A 96 1.49 -7.94 -13.34
C GLU A 96 2.67 -8.94 -13.32
N ILE A 97 3.31 -9.16 -12.16
CA ILE A 97 4.36 -10.20 -11.97
C ILE A 97 3.78 -11.58 -12.25
N ILE A 98 2.64 -11.92 -11.65
CA ILE A 98 1.96 -13.21 -11.88
C ILE A 98 1.54 -13.35 -13.35
N LYS A 99 1.02 -12.30 -13.97
CA LYS A 99 0.64 -12.31 -15.40
C LYS A 99 1.82 -12.54 -16.34
N ARG A 100 3.02 -12.06 -15.98
CA ARG A 100 4.25 -12.31 -16.76
C ARG A 100 4.81 -13.71 -16.56
N GLY A 101 4.35 -14.43 -15.53
CA GLY A 101 4.85 -15.77 -15.19
C GLY A 101 6.11 -15.76 -14.31
N ASP A 102 6.45 -14.62 -13.69
CA ASP A 102 7.62 -14.52 -12.80
C ASP A 102 7.34 -15.12 -11.40
N ALA A 103 6.07 -15.36 -11.07
CA ALA A 103 5.62 -16.04 -9.85
C ALA A 103 4.27 -16.72 -10.09
N VAL A 104 3.97 -17.80 -9.40
CA VAL A 104 2.63 -18.42 -9.40
C VAL A 104 1.72 -17.82 -8.35
N ALA A 105 2.30 -17.31 -7.27
CA ALA A 105 1.59 -16.62 -6.20
C ALA A 105 2.46 -15.53 -5.56
N MET A 106 1.80 -14.54 -4.94
CA MET A 106 2.45 -13.42 -4.25
C MET A 106 1.74 -13.13 -2.93
N VAL A 107 2.50 -12.99 -1.85
CA VAL A 107 2.03 -12.36 -0.61
C VAL A 107 2.23 -10.85 -0.78
N VAL A 108 1.13 -10.09 -0.79
CA VAL A 108 1.16 -8.67 -1.13
C VAL A 108 0.46 -7.83 -0.09
N GLY A 109 0.80 -6.56 -0.02
CA GLY A 109 0.09 -5.64 0.87
C GLY A 109 0.80 -4.33 1.09
N GLY A 110 0.36 -3.64 2.13
CA GLY A 110 0.95 -2.41 2.61
C GLY A 110 1.01 -2.37 4.12
N THR A 111 2.02 -1.72 4.64
CA THR A 111 2.20 -1.51 6.08
C THR A 111 2.82 -0.14 6.32
N GLU A 112 2.43 0.50 7.43
CA GLU A 112 3.05 1.73 7.89
C GLU A 112 2.96 1.83 9.41
N ALA A 113 4.04 2.28 10.06
CA ALA A 113 4.10 2.57 11.49
C ALA A 113 4.85 3.90 11.72
N PRO A 114 4.23 5.06 11.38
CA PRO A 114 4.91 6.33 11.33
C PRO A 114 4.69 7.19 12.57
N VAL A 115 4.05 6.70 13.64
CA VAL A 115 3.70 7.52 14.82
C VAL A 115 4.96 7.78 15.64
N THR A 116 5.74 8.76 15.19
CA THR A 116 6.93 9.27 15.87
C THR A 116 6.80 10.79 16.08
N PRO A 117 7.52 11.38 17.05
CA PRO A 117 7.55 12.83 17.21
C PRO A 117 7.95 13.56 15.93
N LEU A 118 8.90 13.02 15.17
CA LEU A 118 9.37 13.59 13.91
C LEU A 118 8.27 13.59 12.85
N ALA A 119 7.57 12.45 12.63
CA ALA A 119 6.49 12.39 11.65
C ALA A 119 5.32 13.29 12.01
N LEU A 120 4.90 13.27 13.29
CA LEU A 120 3.82 14.14 13.76
C LEU A 120 4.17 15.62 13.57
N ALA A 121 5.39 16.03 13.91
CA ALA A 121 5.84 17.39 13.69
C ALA A 121 5.87 17.78 12.20
N ALA A 122 6.35 16.88 11.34
CA ALA A 122 6.40 17.10 9.90
C ALA A 122 5.00 17.29 9.31
N PHE A 123 4.08 16.36 9.57
CA PHE A 123 2.68 16.46 9.08
C PHE A 123 1.92 17.63 9.71
N HIS A 124 2.16 17.95 10.97
CA HIS A 124 1.58 19.13 11.60
C HIS A 124 1.99 20.42 10.86
N ARG A 125 3.29 20.53 10.48
CA ARG A 125 3.79 21.70 9.76
C ARG A 125 3.25 21.84 8.34
N THR A 126 2.71 20.78 7.75
CA THR A 126 2.00 20.88 6.46
C THR A 126 0.55 21.37 6.60
N GLY A 127 0.04 21.50 7.83
CA GLY A 127 -1.36 21.85 8.09
C GLY A 127 -2.36 20.73 7.75
N SER A 128 -1.87 19.48 7.62
CA SER A 128 -2.70 18.34 7.17
C SER A 128 -3.35 17.56 8.30
N LEU A 129 -2.86 17.74 9.56
CA LEU A 129 -3.39 17.01 10.71
C LEU A 129 -4.59 17.73 11.33
N SER A 130 -5.57 16.94 11.79
CA SER A 130 -6.61 17.43 12.69
C SER A 130 -5.97 17.98 13.97
N THR A 131 -6.47 19.10 14.43
CA THR A 131 -6.06 19.75 15.70
C THR A 131 -7.08 19.52 16.82
N ARG A 132 -8.08 18.67 16.61
CA ARG A 132 -9.15 18.38 17.56
C ARG A 132 -8.67 17.47 18.71
N ASN A 133 -7.85 18.03 19.60
CA ASN A 133 -7.32 17.33 20.77
C ASN A 133 -8.29 17.35 21.98
N ASP A 134 -9.34 18.16 21.92
CA ASP A 134 -10.43 18.23 22.89
C ASP A 134 -11.42 17.06 22.73
N ASP A 135 -11.51 16.47 21.52
CA ASP A 135 -12.36 15.32 21.22
C ASP A 135 -11.67 14.34 20.27
N PRO A 136 -10.60 13.66 20.74
CA PRO A 136 -9.76 12.81 19.89
C PRO A 136 -10.49 11.59 19.31
N ALA A 137 -11.52 11.09 20.00
CA ALA A 137 -12.31 9.95 19.53
C ALA A 137 -13.08 10.26 18.24
N HIS A 138 -13.43 11.53 17.99
CA HIS A 138 -14.15 11.97 16.80
C HIS A 138 -13.32 12.89 15.89
N ALA A 139 -12.01 12.95 16.09
CA ALA A 139 -11.12 13.75 15.26
C ALA A 139 -11.03 13.19 13.82
N SER A 140 -10.91 11.86 13.66
CA SER A 140 -10.94 11.21 12.34
C SER A 140 -12.39 11.10 11.85
N ARG A 141 -12.75 11.91 10.85
CA ARG A 141 -14.12 11.97 10.29
C ARG A 141 -14.08 12.20 8.78
N PRO A 142 -13.73 11.16 8.02
CA PRO A 142 -13.68 11.22 6.56
C PRO A 142 -15.05 11.64 5.99
N PHE A 143 -15.03 12.50 4.96
CA PHE A 143 -16.21 13.05 4.27
C PHE A 143 -17.11 13.99 5.11
N ASP A 144 -16.83 14.18 6.40
CA ASP A 144 -17.54 15.17 7.21
C ASP A 144 -17.29 16.59 6.69
N ARG A 145 -18.34 17.43 6.73
CA ARG A 145 -18.22 18.84 6.30
C ARG A 145 -17.21 19.61 7.15
N ASP A 146 -17.19 19.35 8.46
CA ASP A 146 -16.38 20.09 9.44
C ASP A 146 -15.07 19.36 9.78
N ARG A 147 -14.57 18.47 8.88
CA ARG A 147 -13.26 17.85 9.02
C ARG A 147 -12.14 18.88 8.90
N ASP A 148 -11.14 18.78 9.74
CA ASP A 148 -10.03 19.72 9.86
C ASP A 148 -8.66 19.11 9.56
N GLY A 149 -8.60 17.84 9.18
CA GLY A 149 -7.37 17.15 8.89
C GLY A 149 -7.49 15.64 9.09
N PHE A 150 -6.41 14.90 8.82
CA PHE A 150 -6.35 13.48 9.11
C PHE A 150 -5.72 13.21 10.49
N VAL A 151 -5.91 12.01 11.01
CA VAL A 151 -5.24 11.49 12.20
C VAL A 151 -4.27 10.41 11.74
N VAL A 152 -2.99 10.53 12.14
CA VAL A 152 -1.97 9.54 11.79
C VAL A 152 -2.33 8.21 12.44
N GLY A 153 -2.31 7.14 11.65
CA GLY A 153 -2.57 5.78 12.09
C GLY A 153 -1.42 4.85 11.73
N GLU A 154 -1.41 3.68 12.34
CA GLU A 154 -0.50 2.59 12.05
C GLU A 154 -1.31 1.34 11.70
N GLY A 155 -0.78 0.55 10.77
CA GLY A 155 -1.48 -0.67 10.39
C GLY A 155 -0.80 -1.44 9.27
N ALA A 156 -1.35 -2.62 8.99
CA ALA A 156 -0.94 -3.46 7.87
C ALA A 156 -2.15 -4.18 7.27
N GLY A 157 -2.20 -4.24 5.96
CA GLY A 157 -3.13 -5.05 5.18
C GLY A 157 -2.37 -6.02 4.28
N GLY A 158 -2.88 -7.25 4.12
CA GLY A 158 -2.22 -8.25 3.30
C GLY A 158 -3.21 -9.14 2.56
N LEU A 159 -2.83 -9.52 1.34
CA LEU A 159 -3.55 -10.43 0.46
C LEU A 159 -2.61 -11.53 -0.03
N VAL A 160 -3.17 -12.65 -0.45
CA VAL A 160 -2.49 -13.64 -1.30
C VAL A 160 -3.11 -13.53 -2.68
N LEU A 161 -2.27 -13.21 -3.67
CA LEU A 161 -2.64 -13.28 -5.09
C LEU A 161 -2.08 -14.57 -5.68
N GLU A 162 -2.89 -15.22 -6.51
CA GLU A 162 -2.51 -16.47 -7.17
C GLU A 162 -2.91 -16.42 -8.64
N ARG A 163 -2.14 -17.09 -9.48
CA ARG A 163 -2.58 -17.39 -10.84
C ARG A 163 -3.84 -18.25 -10.76
N LEU A 164 -4.86 -17.90 -11.52
CA LEU A 164 -6.20 -18.49 -11.36
C LEU A 164 -6.22 -20.01 -11.56
N ASP A 165 -5.52 -20.52 -12.60
CA ASP A 165 -5.42 -21.95 -12.87
C ASP A 165 -4.76 -22.69 -11.69
N PHE A 166 -3.64 -22.18 -11.17
CA PHE A 166 -2.96 -22.75 -10.01
C PHE A 166 -3.88 -22.79 -8.77
N ALA A 167 -4.60 -21.70 -8.50
CA ALA A 167 -5.55 -21.65 -7.38
C ALA A 167 -6.67 -22.70 -7.52
N LEU A 168 -7.22 -22.86 -8.73
CA LEU A 168 -8.27 -23.84 -9.00
C LEU A 168 -7.77 -25.29 -8.93
N GLU A 169 -6.58 -25.58 -9.48
CA GLU A 169 -5.95 -26.91 -9.46
C GLU A 169 -5.69 -27.41 -8.03
N ARG A 170 -5.30 -26.53 -7.11
CA ARG A 170 -5.12 -26.88 -5.70
C ARG A 170 -6.43 -26.86 -4.87
N GLY A 171 -7.59 -26.60 -5.51
CA GLY A 171 -8.91 -26.59 -4.87
C GLY A 171 -9.22 -25.35 -4.05
N ALA A 172 -8.51 -24.24 -4.27
CA ALA A 172 -8.83 -22.97 -3.61
C ALA A 172 -10.12 -22.36 -4.17
N THR A 173 -10.79 -21.57 -3.35
CA THR A 173 -11.95 -20.77 -3.75
C THR A 173 -11.51 -19.30 -3.84
N PRO A 174 -11.32 -18.73 -5.05
CA PRO A 174 -10.99 -17.33 -5.22
C PRO A 174 -12.07 -16.41 -4.63
N LEU A 175 -11.66 -15.41 -3.84
CA LEU A 175 -12.58 -14.43 -3.24
C LEU A 175 -12.89 -13.31 -4.23
N ALA A 176 -11.92 -12.94 -5.06
CA ALA A 176 -12.02 -11.92 -6.09
C ALA A 176 -10.97 -12.16 -7.19
N GLU A 177 -11.12 -11.47 -8.31
CA GLU A 177 -10.14 -11.45 -9.40
C GLU A 177 -9.62 -10.02 -9.59
N VAL A 178 -8.29 -9.85 -9.71
CA VAL A 178 -7.67 -8.59 -10.10
C VAL A 178 -7.70 -8.50 -11.62
N VAL A 179 -8.68 -7.79 -12.14
CA VAL A 179 -8.94 -7.73 -13.59
C VAL A 179 -8.17 -6.60 -14.29
N GLY A 180 -7.75 -5.56 -13.56
CA GLY A 180 -7.02 -4.44 -14.14
C GLY A 180 -6.31 -3.60 -13.10
N TYR A 181 -5.20 -2.99 -13.53
CA TYR A 181 -4.39 -2.08 -12.74
C TYR A 181 -3.97 -0.89 -13.59
N GLY A 182 -4.10 0.32 -13.03
CA GLY A 182 -3.71 1.56 -13.68
C GLY A 182 -2.85 2.43 -12.77
N ASN A 183 -1.83 3.04 -13.34
CA ASN A 183 -0.92 3.96 -12.66
C ASN A 183 -0.72 5.20 -13.53
N ALA A 184 -0.73 6.39 -12.92
CA ALA A 184 -0.47 7.67 -13.58
C ALA A 184 0.09 8.68 -12.58
N ALA A 185 0.78 9.71 -13.10
CA ALA A 185 1.25 10.85 -12.32
C ALA A 185 0.56 12.12 -12.81
N ASP A 186 0.33 13.06 -11.90
CA ASP A 186 -0.21 14.39 -12.24
C ASP A 186 0.80 15.26 -12.98
N ALA A 187 2.09 15.15 -12.61
CA ALA A 187 3.17 16.00 -13.12
C ALA A 187 2.84 17.51 -12.99
N PHE A 188 2.23 17.88 -11.86
CA PHE A 188 1.71 19.22 -11.63
C PHE A 188 2.44 19.93 -10.47
N HIS A 189 2.38 19.36 -9.25
CA HIS A 189 2.95 19.97 -8.05
C HIS A 189 3.43 18.88 -7.09
N VAL A 190 4.37 19.21 -6.19
CA VAL A 190 4.98 18.24 -5.26
C VAL A 190 3.98 17.66 -4.25
N SER A 191 2.97 18.42 -3.85
CA SER A 191 1.99 18.02 -2.83
C SER A 191 0.52 18.30 -3.19
N ALA A 192 0.24 19.18 -4.16
CA ALA A 192 -1.12 19.51 -4.57
C ALA A 192 -1.56 18.65 -5.76
N PRO A 193 -2.81 18.13 -5.75
CA PRO A 193 -3.36 17.42 -6.89
C PRO A 193 -3.58 18.36 -8.08
N GLU A 194 -3.55 17.81 -9.28
CA GLU A 194 -3.93 18.54 -10.49
C GLU A 194 -5.42 18.92 -10.41
N PRO A 195 -5.78 20.22 -10.60
CA PRO A 195 -7.12 20.72 -10.29
C PRO A 195 -8.27 20.04 -11.05
N GLU A 196 -8.02 19.59 -12.27
CA GLU A 196 -9.02 18.91 -13.10
C GLU A 196 -9.05 17.39 -12.89
N GLY A 197 -8.15 16.83 -12.05
CA GLY A 197 -8.09 15.40 -11.74
C GLY A 197 -7.66 14.52 -12.92
N ARG A 198 -6.94 15.08 -13.91
CA ARG A 198 -6.56 14.35 -15.14
C ARG A 198 -5.66 13.14 -14.90
N GLY A 199 -4.79 13.20 -13.87
CA GLY A 199 -3.94 12.06 -13.48
C GLY A 199 -4.78 10.92 -12.90
N ALA A 200 -5.69 11.23 -11.97
CA ALA A 200 -6.61 10.25 -11.39
C ALA A 200 -7.48 9.60 -12.49
N ALA A 201 -8.09 10.41 -13.36
CA ALA A 201 -8.88 9.90 -14.48
C ALA A 201 -8.06 8.96 -15.40
N ARG A 202 -6.79 9.30 -15.70
CA ARG A 202 -5.91 8.43 -16.50
C ARG A 202 -5.63 7.09 -15.83
N SER A 203 -5.40 7.06 -14.51
CA SER A 203 -5.17 5.79 -13.80
C SER A 203 -6.41 4.90 -13.84
N MET A 204 -7.59 5.46 -13.62
CA MET A 204 -8.87 4.75 -13.74
C MET A 204 -9.08 4.18 -15.14
N LEU A 205 -8.92 5.01 -16.18
CA LEU A 205 -9.08 4.58 -17.57
C LEU A 205 -8.08 3.48 -17.96
N ARG A 206 -6.84 3.53 -17.48
CA ARG A 206 -5.85 2.46 -17.70
C ARG A 206 -6.24 1.16 -17.03
N ALA A 207 -6.73 1.21 -15.78
CA ALA A 207 -7.23 0.04 -15.07
C ALA A 207 -8.42 -0.59 -15.80
N MET A 208 -9.38 0.22 -16.24
CA MET A 208 -10.55 -0.21 -17.00
C MET A 208 -10.16 -0.81 -18.36
N ALA A 209 -9.24 -0.20 -19.08
CA ALA A 209 -8.74 -0.72 -20.35
C ALA A 209 -8.08 -2.09 -20.20
N LYS A 210 -7.23 -2.28 -19.18
CA LYS A 210 -6.62 -3.58 -18.87
C LYS A 210 -7.66 -4.64 -18.45
N ALA A 211 -8.74 -4.21 -17.80
CA ALA A 211 -9.86 -5.08 -17.46
C ALA A 211 -10.75 -5.46 -18.67
N GLY A 212 -10.43 -4.97 -19.87
CA GLY A 212 -11.28 -5.13 -21.06
C GLY A 212 -12.61 -4.36 -20.98
N ARG A 213 -12.63 -3.26 -20.22
CA ARG A 213 -13.82 -2.42 -20.02
C ARG A 213 -13.52 -1.01 -20.51
N MET A 214 -14.37 -0.52 -21.39
CA MET A 214 -14.17 0.77 -22.06
C MET A 214 -15.07 1.88 -21.52
N SER A 215 -16.08 1.57 -20.67
CA SER A 215 -17.02 2.57 -20.15
C SER A 215 -17.42 2.29 -18.71
N HIS A 216 -17.85 3.35 -18.03
CA HIS A 216 -18.44 3.31 -16.69
C HIS A 216 -19.67 2.41 -16.60
N ASP A 217 -20.44 2.29 -17.69
CA ASP A 217 -21.67 1.51 -17.75
C ASP A 217 -21.42 -0.02 -17.77
N ASP A 218 -20.22 -0.45 -18.18
CA ASP A 218 -19.81 -1.85 -18.15
C ASP A 218 -19.44 -2.35 -16.74
N PHE A 219 -19.11 -1.45 -15.83
CA PHE A 219 -18.65 -1.78 -14.47
C PHE A 219 -19.71 -2.50 -13.62
N PRO A 220 -20.99 -2.10 -13.60
CA PRO A 220 -22.01 -2.76 -12.78
C PRO A 220 -22.44 -4.13 -13.28
N SER A 221 -22.38 -4.39 -14.60
CA SER A 221 -22.96 -5.58 -15.19
C SER A 221 -22.14 -6.85 -14.96
N ARG A 222 -20.80 -6.75 -14.97
CA ARG A 222 -19.91 -7.89 -14.71
C ARG A 222 -19.67 -8.13 -13.23
N SER A 223 -19.59 -7.09 -12.41
CA SER A 223 -19.50 -7.24 -10.95
C SER A 223 -20.73 -7.94 -10.38
N ARG A 224 -21.91 -7.72 -10.97
CA ARG A 224 -23.15 -8.42 -10.61
C ARG A 224 -23.17 -9.89 -11.07
N ARG A 225 -22.46 -10.24 -12.15
CA ARG A 225 -22.45 -11.62 -12.68
C ARG A 225 -21.42 -12.52 -11.99
N SER A 226 -20.26 -12.00 -11.60
CA SER A 226 -19.23 -12.78 -10.93
C SER A 226 -19.16 -12.51 -9.41
N GLY A 227 -19.66 -11.35 -8.95
CA GLY A 227 -19.61 -10.93 -7.53
C GLY A 227 -18.22 -10.75 -6.95
N ARG A 228 -17.16 -10.90 -7.74
CA ARG A 228 -15.79 -11.11 -7.27
C ARG A 228 -14.69 -10.42 -8.08
N ALA A 229 -15.04 -9.49 -8.97
CA ALA A 229 -14.02 -8.77 -9.75
C ALA A 229 -13.55 -7.51 -9.01
N LEU A 230 -12.25 -7.41 -8.75
CA LEU A 230 -11.58 -6.25 -8.19
C LEU A 230 -10.84 -5.50 -9.29
N CYS A 231 -11.15 -4.22 -9.48
CA CYS A 231 -10.35 -3.31 -10.28
C CYS A 231 -9.46 -2.50 -9.32
N VAL A 232 -8.15 -2.66 -9.44
CA VAL A 232 -7.19 -1.94 -8.61
C VAL A 232 -6.83 -0.63 -9.30
N GLU A 233 -7.20 0.48 -8.68
CA GLU A 233 -6.96 1.83 -9.17
C GLU A 233 -5.93 2.51 -8.27
N ASN A 234 -4.91 3.10 -8.87
CA ASN A 234 -3.97 3.94 -8.16
C ASN A 234 -4.50 5.38 -8.14
N VAL A 235 -5.44 5.66 -7.27
CA VAL A 235 -5.84 7.02 -6.94
C VAL A 235 -5.01 7.44 -5.74
N GLY A 236 -3.92 8.15 -5.98
CA GLY A 236 -3.19 8.81 -4.91
C GLY A 236 -4.14 9.78 -4.20
N TRP A 237 -4.45 9.50 -2.95
CA TRP A 237 -5.23 10.41 -2.12
C TRP A 237 -4.37 11.63 -1.80
N HIS A 238 -4.44 12.63 -2.64
CA HIS A 238 -4.00 13.96 -2.27
C HIS A 238 -5.10 14.60 -1.45
N TYR A 239 -4.88 14.67 -0.16
CA TYR A 239 -5.78 15.38 0.74
C TYR A 239 -5.84 16.85 0.32
N LYS A 240 -7.01 17.32 -0.07
CA LYS A 240 -7.27 18.74 -0.30
C LYS A 240 -7.33 19.47 1.04
N ALA A 241 -6.18 19.83 1.58
CA ALA A 241 -6.07 20.89 2.58
C ALA A 241 -6.12 22.24 1.88
N ALA A 242 -7.15 22.52 1.11
CA ALA A 242 -7.17 23.69 0.27
C ALA A 242 -8.54 24.35 0.19
N ASP A 243 -9.11 24.75 1.32
CA ASP A 243 -10.10 25.81 1.32
C ASP A 243 -9.82 26.84 2.44
N ALA A 244 -8.62 26.83 3.06
CA ALA A 244 -8.24 27.78 4.10
C ALA A 244 -7.45 29.00 3.57
N GLN A 245 -7.28 29.16 2.25
CA GLN A 245 -6.54 30.29 1.67
C GLN A 245 -7.28 31.01 0.54
N ALA A 246 -8.59 30.88 0.44
CA ALA A 246 -9.39 31.60 -0.57
C ALA A 246 -9.96 32.93 -0.09
N ASP A 247 -9.72 33.32 1.16
CA ASP A 247 -10.14 34.62 1.70
C ASP A 247 -9.02 35.28 2.53
N ALA A 248 -7.97 35.77 1.86
CA ALA A 248 -7.03 36.76 2.40
C ALA A 248 -6.50 37.67 1.28
#